data_f24f4533423fa5e793f203634ce27339
#
_entry.id   f24f4533423fa5e793f203634ce27339
#
_cell.length_a   1.000
_cell.length_b   1.000
_cell.length_c   1.000
_cell.angle_alpha   90.00
_cell.angle_beta   90.00
_cell.angle_gamma   90.00
#
_symmetry.space_group_name_H-M   'P 1'
#
loop_
_entity.id
_entity.type
_entity.pdbx_description
1 polymer ?
#
loop_
_entity_poly.entity_id
_entity_poly.type
_entity_poly.pdbx_seq_one_letter_code
_entity_poly.pdbx_strand_id
1 'polypeptide(L)'
;EGSTLLEKQTASMFETGTLYTDDTEVIFRAKDIEEMNGHFKMFNYIMKNIEAPLDEDLIKGMHRNLKEGVFEDFANGYAIGDWKKRENRVSDINVALPQEVPEKIHNLIEEYNNSNEVSIDKIAKFHAQFELIHPFQDGNGRVGRMIILKQCLDNNIIPIIIRDDNKAEYYRSLNKAQHANDYSSLVKYFQKEQKYYVDNTEKMLFAYEELEK
;
A
#
# COMPACT_ATOMS: atom_id res chain seq x y z
N GLU A 1 7.88 6.32 2.08
CA GLU A 1 7.05 7.50 1.87
C GLU A 1 7.36 8.63 2.88
N GLY A 2 8.63 9.00 3.02
CA GLY A 2 9.04 10.13 3.85
C GLY A 2 8.99 9.90 5.37
N SER A 3 8.80 8.67 5.84
CA SER A 3 8.96 8.33 7.25
C SER A 3 10.42 8.47 7.68
N THR A 4 10.65 8.97 8.89
CA THR A 4 11.97 9.04 9.51
C THR A 4 12.34 7.74 10.23
N LEU A 5 11.42 6.77 10.31
CA LEU A 5 11.63 5.49 10.97
C LEU A 5 12.40 4.50 10.10
N LEU A 6 13.39 3.84 10.66
CA LEU A 6 14.16 2.79 10.02
C LEU A 6 13.43 1.44 10.16
N GLU A 7 13.77 0.47 9.30
CA GLU A 7 13.17 -0.88 9.29
C GLU A 7 13.24 -1.55 10.66
N LYS A 8 14.43 -1.58 11.30
CA LYS A 8 14.61 -2.16 12.63
C LYS A 8 13.81 -1.46 13.73
N GLN A 9 13.57 -0.16 13.61
CA GLN A 9 12.74 0.60 14.55
C GLN A 9 11.26 0.27 14.35
N THR A 10 10.84 0.10 13.10
CA THR A 10 9.49 -0.35 12.75
C THR A 10 9.24 -1.77 13.28
N ALA A 11 10.19 -2.70 13.11
CA ALA A 11 10.10 -4.06 13.63
C ALA A 11 10.00 -4.07 15.16
N SER A 12 10.88 -3.34 15.86
CA SER A 12 10.85 -3.22 17.33
C SER A 12 9.52 -2.70 17.83
N MET A 13 8.96 -1.69 17.20
CA MET A 13 7.69 -1.11 17.56
C MET A 13 6.52 -2.07 17.33
N PHE A 14 6.58 -2.88 16.26
CA PHE A 14 5.61 -3.93 15.99
C PHE A 14 5.65 -5.04 17.05
N GLU A 15 6.84 -5.49 17.43
CA GLU A 15 7.05 -6.61 18.35
C GLU A 15 6.81 -6.24 19.82
N THR A 16 7.30 -5.07 20.24
CA THR A 16 7.38 -4.69 21.65
C THR A 16 6.51 -3.49 22.03
N GLY A 17 5.96 -2.77 21.05
CA GLY A 17 5.29 -1.49 21.26
C GLY A 17 6.23 -0.36 21.66
N THR A 18 7.55 -0.58 21.58
CA THR A 18 8.57 0.38 22.06
C THR A 18 9.46 0.81 20.91
N LEU A 19 9.72 2.12 20.85
CA LEU A 19 10.65 2.70 19.92
C LEU A 19 12.02 2.86 20.60
N TYR A 20 13.01 2.10 20.12
CA TYR A 20 14.38 2.23 20.57
C TYR A 20 15.21 3.04 19.60
N THR A 21 16.05 3.94 20.15
CA THR A 21 17.11 4.60 19.41
C THR A 21 18.38 4.57 20.26
N ASP A 22 19.47 4.18 19.65
CA ASP A 22 20.80 4.25 20.27
C ASP A 22 21.39 5.66 20.11
N ASP A 23 20.74 6.51 19.31
CA ASP A 23 21.16 7.86 19.02
C ASP A 23 20.20 8.85 19.70
N THR A 24 20.72 9.60 20.66
CA THR A 24 19.99 10.63 21.42
C THR A 24 19.66 11.88 20.59
N GLU A 25 20.21 12.00 19.40
CA GLU A 25 19.95 13.12 18.47
C GLU A 25 18.83 12.81 17.45
N VAL A 26 18.34 11.57 17.41
CA VAL A 26 17.25 11.20 16.48
C VAL A 26 15.92 11.76 16.97
N ILE A 27 15.37 12.68 16.21
CA ILE A 27 14.03 13.26 16.43
C ILE A 27 13.02 12.55 15.53
N PHE A 28 12.04 11.88 16.13
CA PHE A 28 10.91 11.30 15.41
C PHE A 28 9.76 12.29 15.34
N ARG A 29 9.17 12.44 14.15
CA ARG A 29 7.93 13.20 14.04
C ARG A 29 6.77 12.37 14.60
N ALA A 30 5.92 12.96 15.43
CA ALA A 30 4.74 12.29 15.98
C ALA A 30 3.88 11.66 14.88
N LYS A 31 3.70 12.36 13.76
CA LYS A 31 2.99 11.87 12.58
C LYS A 31 3.55 10.54 12.05
N ASP A 32 4.86 10.36 11.99
CA ASP A 32 5.47 9.12 11.48
C ASP A 32 5.13 7.92 12.38
N ILE A 33 5.08 8.14 13.69
CA ILE A 33 4.68 7.12 14.69
C ILE A 33 3.19 6.81 14.56
N GLU A 34 2.35 7.83 14.47
CA GLU A 34 0.90 7.69 14.28
C GLU A 34 0.57 6.93 13.00
N GLU A 35 1.23 7.29 11.89
CA GLU A 35 1.02 6.64 10.59
C GLU A 35 1.55 5.21 10.55
N MET A 36 2.63 4.90 11.27
CA MET A 36 3.10 3.52 11.40
C MET A 36 2.13 2.67 12.20
N ASN A 37 1.62 3.18 13.33
CA ASN A 37 0.57 2.50 14.08
C ASN A 37 -0.69 2.28 13.24
N GLY A 38 -1.05 3.27 12.42
CA GLY A 38 -2.14 3.16 11.46
C GLY A 38 -1.88 2.07 10.41
N HIS A 39 -0.65 1.94 9.94
CA HIS A 39 -0.28 0.88 8.99
C HIS A 39 -0.48 -0.53 9.59
N PHE A 40 -0.06 -0.76 10.84
CA PHE A 40 -0.31 -2.03 11.53
C PHE A 40 -1.80 -2.30 11.74
N LYS A 41 -2.58 -1.27 12.11
CA LYS A 41 -4.04 -1.41 12.22
C LYS A 41 -4.68 -1.78 10.88
N MET A 42 -4.26 -1.14 9.79
CA MET A 42 -4.74 -1.44 8.44
C MET A 42 -4.39 -2.88 8.02
N PHE A 43 -3.16 -3.34 8.28
CA PHE A 43 -2.76 -4.72 8.02
C PHE A 43 -3.62 -5.71 8.81
N ASN A 44 -3.78 -5.50 10.12
CA ASN A 44 -4.63 -6.34 10.97
C ASN A 44 -6.10 -6.32 10.53
N TYR A 45 -6.59 -5.17 10.05
CA TYR A 45 -7.94 -5.06 9.51
C TYR A 45 -8.12 -5.96 8.29
N ILE A 46 -7.17 -5.99 7.35
CA ILE A 46 -7.22 -6.86 6.18
C ILE A 46 -7.13 -8.34 6.58
N MET A 47 -6.23 -8.70 7.50
CA MET A 47 -6.14 -10.09 7.95
C MET A 47 -7.44 -10.60 8.60
N LYS A 48 -8.15 -9.74 9.33
CA LYS A 48 -9.46 -10.07 9.92
C LYS A 48 -10.59 -10.15 8.88
N ASN A 49 -10.44 -9.47 7.75
CA ASN A 49 -11.42 -9.41 6.67
C ASN A 49 -10.90 -10.10 5.39
N ILE A 50 -10.06 -11.11 5.54
CA ILE A 50 -9.41 -11.75 4.41
C ILE A 50 -10.42 -12.39 3.45
N GLU A 51 -11.53 -12.92 3.95
CA GLU A 51 -12.60 -13.53 3.17
C GLU A 51 -13.59 -12.49 2.56
N ALA A 52 -13.49 -11.21 2.97
CA ALA A 52 -14.37 -10.18 2.44
C ALA A 52 -14.00 -9.85 0.97
N PRO A 53 -14.98 -9.60 0.11
CA PRO A 53 -14.71 -9.18 -1.27
C PRO A 53 -14.00 -7.82 -1.29
N LEU A 54 -13.22 -7.58 -2.34
CA LEU A 54 -12.66 -6.26 -2.59
C LEU A 54 -13.78 -5.34 -3.07
N ASP A 55 -14.24 -4.46 -2.19
CA ASP A 55 -15.29 -3.47 -2.45
C ASP A 55 -14.90 -2.09 -1.88
N GLU A 56 -15.78 -1.11 -2.09
CA GLU A 56 -15.57 0.25 -1.61
C GLU A 56 -15.48 0.34 -0.09
N ASP A 57 -16.28 -0.43 0.63
CA ASP A 57 -16.33 -0.42 2.10
C ASP A 57 -15.04 -0.98 2.68
N LEU A 58 -14.49 -2.05 2.09
CA LEU A 58 -13.20 -2.61 2.48
C LEU A 58 -12.07 -1.60 2.25
N ILE A 59 -12.05 -0.93 1.09
CA ILE A 59 -11.05 0.08 0.76
C ILE A 59 -11.15 1.29 1.70
N LYS A 60 -12.36 1.78 1.99
CA LYS A 60 -12.59 2.84 2.97
C LYS A 60 -12.20 2.40 4.38
N GLY A 61 -12.46 1.15 4.72
CA GLY A 61 -12.03 0.55 5.98
C GLY A 61 -10.51 0.49 6.14
N MET A 62 -9.78 0.13 5.08
CA MET A 62 -8.31 0.21 5.05
C MET A 62 -7.83 1.64 5.37
N HIS A 63 -8.37 2.63 4.65
CA HIS A 63 -7.98 4.03 4.85
C HIS A 63 -8.35 4.53 6.26
N ARG A 64 -9.51 4.15 6.79
CA ARG A 64 -9.91 4.50 8.17
C ARG A 64 -8.90 3.99 9.18
N ASN A 65 -8.55 2.71 9.12
CA ASN A 65 -7.57 2.12 10.04
C ASN A 65 -6.17 2.73 9.89
N LEU A 66 -5.79 3.12 8.67
CA LEU A 66 -4.50 3.77 8.41
C LEU A 66 -4.42 5.16 9.03
N LYS A 67 -5.50 5.95 8.95
CA LYS A 67 -5.46 7.39 9.21
C LYS A 67 -6.19 7.82 10.49
N GLU A 68 -6.99 6.92 11.08
CA GLU A 68 -7.62 7.18 12.36
C GLU A 68 -6.57 7.29 13.48
N GLY A 69 -6.48 8.47 14.08
CA GLY A 69 -5.49 8.80 15.11
C GLY A 69 -4.29 9.60 14.59
N VAL A 70 -4.24 9.95 13.30
CA VAL A 70 -3.27 10.90 12.77
C VAL A 70 -3.78 12.31 13.02
N PHE A 71 -3.19 12.97 14.02
CA PHE A 71 -3.65 14.30 14.49
C PHE A 71 -3.65 15.36 13.39
N GLU A 72 -2.62 15.37 12.55
CA GLU A 72 -2.50 16.35 11.46
C GLU A 72 -3.65 16.24 10.45
N ASP A 73 -4.08 15.03 10.11
CA ASP A 73 -5.18 14.81 9.17
C ASP A 73 -6.52 15.26 9.76
N PHE A 74 -6.72 15.02 11.05
CA PHE A 74 -7.88 15.52 11.78
C PHE A 74 -7.88 17.06 11.83
N ALA A 75 -6.76 17.67 12.18
CA ALA A 75 -6.60 19.12 12.23
C ALA A 75 -6.85 19.81 10.87
N ASN A 76 -6.43 19.14 9.79
CA ASN A 76 -6.68 19.60 8.42
C ASN A 76 -8.10 19.33 7.92
N GLY A 77 -8.93 18.60 8.70
CA GLY A 77 -10.29 18.24 8.32
C GLY A 77 -10.36 17.32 7.12
N TYR A 78 -9.42 16.38 6.99
CA TYR A 78 -9.43 15.37 5.94
C TYR A 78 -10.54 14.35 6.18
N ALA A 79 -11.11 13.82 5.10
CA ALA A 79 -12.12 12.77 5.17
C ALA A 79 -11.43 11.43 5.47
N ILE A 80 -11.46 11.00 6.75
CA ILE A 80 -10.86 9.74 7.19
C ILE A 80 -11.84 8.60 6.98
N GLY A 81 -11.43 7.59 6.19
CA GLY A 81 -12.30 6.46 5.84
C GLY A 81 -13.41 6.82 4.86
N ASP A 82 -13.23 7.89 4.09
CA ASP A 82 -14.13 8.30 3.03
C ASP A 82 -13.35 8.96 1.89
N TRP A 83 -13.99 9.10 0.72
CA TRP A 83 -13.36 9.70 -0.44
C TRP A 83 -13.00 11.16 -0.20
N LYS A 84 -11.95 11.64 -0.87
CA LYS A 84 -11.50 13.03 -0.77
C LYS A 84 -12.60 14.02 -1.10
N LYS A 85 -12.64 15.13 -0.37
CA LYS A 85 -13.59 16.24 -0.56
C LYS A 85 -12.94 17.47 -1.17
N ARG A 86 -11.61 17.47 -1.27
CA ARG A 86 -10.83 18.57 -1.86
C ARG A 86 -9.94 18.02 -2.95
N GLU A 87 -9.68 18.85 -3.95
CA GLU A 87 -8.69 18.53 -4.97
C GLU A 87 -7.31 18.34 -4.34
N ASN A 88 -6.58 17.36 -4.84
CA ASN A 88 -5.17 17.15 -4.52
C ASN A 88 -4.37 17.06 -5.81
N ARG A 89 -3.05 17.19 -5.71
CA ARG A 89 -2.13 17.12 -6.83
C ARG A 89 -1.04 16.10 -6.54
N VAL A 90 -0.68 15.34 -7.54
CA VAL A 90 0.41 14.35 -7.47
C VAL A 90 1.39 14.67 -8.59
N SER A 91 2.43 15.43 -8.27
CA SER A 91 3.44 15.85 -9.26
C SER A 91 2.78 16.43 -10.52
N ASP A 92 3.05 15.81 -11.68
CA ASP A 92 2.51 16.14 -13.02
C ASP A 92 1.30 15.28 -13.42
N ILE A 93 0.80 14.44 -12.51
CA ILE A 93 -0.34 13.55 -12.75
C ILE A 93 -1.67 14.29 -12.51
N ASN A 94 -2.55 14.25 -13.48
CA ASN A 94 -3.94 14.72 -13.33
C ASN A 94 -4.78 13.64 -12.66
N VAL A 95 -4.93 13.72 -11.34
CA VAL A 95 -5.77 12.81 -10.57
C VAL A 95 -7.25 13.16 -10.69
N ALA A 96 -8.14 12.22 -10.38
CA ALA A 96 -9.57 12.45 -10.45
C ALA A 96 -10.02 13.60 -9.54
N LEU A 97 -11.03 14.36 -9.99
CA LEU A 97 -11.71 15.36 -9.16
C LEU A 97 -12.54 14.65 -8.06
N PRO A 98 -12.79 15.29 -6.90
CA PRO A 98 -13.54 14.65 -5.82
C PRO A 98 -14.89 14.05 -6.23
N GLN A 99 -15.65 14.75 -7.09
CA GLN A 99 -16.94 14.28 -7.57
C GLN A 99 -16.87 13.09 -8.54
N GLU A 100 -15.71 12.84 -9.14
CA GLU A 100 -15.50 11.71 -10.08
C GLU A 100 -15.07 10.43 -9.35
N VAL A 101 -14.55 10.57 -8.12
CA VAL A 101 -13.95 9.44 -7.38
C VAL A 101 -14.93 8.28 -7.19
N PRO A 102 -16.18 8.49 -6.71
CA PRO A 102 -17.09 7.36 -6.47
C PRO A 102 -17.33 6.51 -7.71
N GLU A 103 -17.64 7.14 -8.84
CA GLU A 103 -17.91 6.44 -10.10
C GLU A 103 -16.65 5.71 -10.61
N LYS A 104 -15.49 6.38 -10.59
CA LYS A 104 -14.24 5.79 -11.08
C LYS A 104 -13.78 4.60 -10.24
N ILE A 105 -13.92 4.67 -8.91
CA ILE A 105 -13.58 3.55 -8.02
C ILE A 105 -14.58 2.41 -8.22
N HIS A 106 -15.88 2.70 -8.30
CA HIS A 106 -16.90 1.71 -8.57
C HIS A 106 -16.58 0.91 -9.86
N ASN A 107 -16.33 1.62 -10.96
CA ASN A 107 -16.01 1.01 -12.24
C ASN A 107 -14.71 0.19 -12.19
N LEU A 108 -13.68 0.67 -11.48
CA LEU A 108 -12.42 -0.04 -11.29
C LEU A 108 -12.62 -1.37 -10.55
N ILE A 109 -13.44 -1.36 -9.49
CA ILE A 109 -13.76 -2.56 -8.71
C ILE A 109 -14.60 -3.52 -9.53
N GLU A 110 -15.61 -3.04 -10.26
CA GLU A 110 -16.43 -3.88 -11.14
C GLU A 110 -15.59 -4.55 -12.24
N GLU A 111 -14.70 -3.81 -12.90
CA GLU A 111 -13.80 -4.37 -13.92
C GLU A 111 -12.92 -5.48 -13.33
N TYR A 112 -12.44 -5.29 -12.10
CA TYR A 112 -11.64 -6.31 -11.41
C TYR A 112 -12.48 -7.54 -11.06
N ASN A 113 -13.64 -7.37 -10.43
CA ASN A 113 -14.49 -8.47 -9.96
C ASN A 113 -15.12 -9.29 -11.09
N ASN A 114 -15.39 -8.67 -12.24
CA ASN A 114 -15.91 -9.35 -13.42
C ASN A 114 -14.84 -10.15 -14.18
N SER A 115 -13.63 -10.21 -13.69
CA SER A 115 -12.53 -10.94 -14.33
C SER A 115 -12.55 -12.42 -13.94
N ASN A 116 -12.55 -13.32 -14.92
CA ASN A 116 -12.52 -14.76 -14.69
C ASN A 116 -11.19 -15.26 -14.09
N GLU A 117 -10.10 -14.54 -14.30
CA GLU A 117 -8.78 -14.88 -13.81
C GLU A 117 -8.02 -13.61 -13.46
N VAL A 118 -7.38 -13.60 -12.29
CA VAL A 118 -6.54 -12.49 -11.83
C VAL A 118 -5.08 -12.86 -12.03
N SER A 119 -4.38 -12.02 -12.78
CA SER A 119 -2.95 -12.13 -13.06
C SER A 119 -2.20 -10.91 -12.51
N ILE A 120 -0.87 -10.98 -12.50
CA ILE A 120 -0.02 -9.84 -12.12
C ILE A 120 -0.29 -8.61 -13.00
N ASP A 121 -0.63 -8.83 -14.28
CA ASP A 121 -0.99 -7.74 -15.20
C ASP A 121 -2.25 -7.00 -14.75
N LYS A 122 -3.27 -7.74 -14.31
CA LYS A 122 -4.50 -7.14 -13.76
C LYS A 122 -4.26 -6.41 -12.46
N ILE A 123 -3.45 -6.97 -11.57
CA ILE A 123 -3.06 -6.32 -10.31
C ILE A 123 -2.30 -5.02 -10.61
N ALA A 124 -1.35 -5.05 -11.55
CA ALA A 124 -0.58 -3.87 -11.96
C ALA A 124 -1.48 -2.80 -12.58
N LYS A 125 -2.44 -3.19 -13.45
CA LYS A 125 -3.41 -2.29 -14.04
C LYS A 125 -4.31 -1.66 -12.96
N PHE A 126 -4.88 -2.47 -12.08
CA PHE A 126 -5.72 -1.99 -10.98
C PHE A 126 -4.96 -0.98 -10.13
N HIS A 127 -3.74 -1.33 -9.71
CA HIS A 127 -2.91 -0.47 -8.88
C HIS A 127 -2.61 0.88 -9.55
N ALA A 128 -2.19 0.86 -10.83
CA ALA A 128 -1.89 2.09 -11.55
C ALA A 128 -3.13 2.98 -11.71
N GLN A 129 -4.31 2.40 -11.96
CA GLN A 129 -5.57 3.14 -12.06
C GLN A 129 -6.03 3.66 -10.69
N PHE A 130 -5.89 2.88 -9.62
CA PHE A 130 -6.18 3.35 -8.26
C PHE A 130 -5.32 4.56 -7.88
N GLU A 131 -4.02 4.49 -8.16
CA GLU A 131 -3.10 5.61 -7.91
C GLU A 131 -3.38 6.82 -8.82
N LEU A 132 -3.91 6.61 -10.04
CA LEU A 132 -4.34 7.68 -10.93
C LEU A 132 -5.65 8.33 -10.47
N ILE A 133 -6.60 7.55 -9.95
CA ILE A 133 -7.84 8.10 -9.35
C ILE A 133 -7.49 8.89 -8.09
N HIS A 134 -6.57 8.39 -7.29
CA HIS A 134 -6.10 9.01 -6.05
C HIS A 134 -7.24 9.37 -5.11
N PRO A 135 -8.03 8.35 -4.64
CA PRO A 135 -9.34 8.57 -4.05
C PRO A 135 -9.34 9.27 -2.69
N PHE A 136 -8.23 9.26 -1.96
CA PHE A 136 -8.13 9.84 -0.63
C PHE A 136 -7.32 11.14 -0.63
N GLN A 137 -7.49 11.94 0.42
CA GLN A 137 -6.74 13.19 0.58
C GLN A 137 -5.25 12.92 0.82
N ASP A 138 -4.92 11.86 1.57
CA ASP A 138 -3.59 11.31 1.83
C ASP A 138 -3.69 9.80 2.04
N GLY A 139 -2.57 9.07 2.01
CA GLY A 139 -2.53 7.63 2.29
C GLY A 139 -2.82 6.72 1.09
N ASN A 140 -3.03 7.26 -0.11
CA ASN A 140 -3.37 6.47 -1.30
C ASN A 140 -2.35 5.36 -1.58
N GLY A 141 -1.06 5.68 -1.63
CA GLY A 141 -0.01 4.70 -1.90
C GLY A 141 0.03 3.56 -0.89
N ARG A 142 -0.22 3.81 0.39
CA ARG A 142 -0.26 2.77 1.43
C ARG A 142 -1.49 1.87 1.27
N VAL A 143 -2.65 2.46 1.03
CA VAL A 143 -3.88 1.71 0.73
C VAL A 143 -3.72 0.92 -0.58
N GLY A 144 -3.21 1.53 -1.64
CA GLY A 144 -2.98 0.87 -2.93
C GLY A 144 -2.06 -0.36 -2.81
N ARG A 145 -0.98 -0.28 -2.02
CA ARG A 145 -0.13 -1.44 -1.74
C ARG A 145 -0.81 -2.50 -0.89
N MET A 146 -1.67 -2.11 0.05
CA MET A 146 -2.47 -3.06 0.82
C MET A 146 -3.51 -3.77 -0.06
N ILE A 147 -4.08 -3.09 -1.05
CA ILE A 147 -4.96 -3.70 -2.06
C ILE A 147 -4.17 -4.73 -2.89
N ILE A 148 -2.94 -4.43 -3.32
CA ILE A 148 -2.08 -5.42 -4.01
C ILE A 148 -1.94 -6.69 -3.16
N LEU A 149 -1.63 -6.55 -1.85
CA LEU A 149 -1.50 -7.68 -0.96
C LEU A 149 -2.79 -8.50 -0.90
N LYS A 150 -3.94 -7.84 -0.69
CA LYS A 150 -5.26 -8.48 -0.68
C LYS A 150 -5.51 -9.25 -1.98
N GLN A 151 -5.28 -8.62 -3.14
CA GLN A 151 -5.46 -9.24 -4.46
C GLN A 151 -4.56 -10.47 -4.66
N CYS A 152 -3.31 -10.41 -4.18
CA CYS A 152 -2.40 -11.55 -4.23
C CYS A 152 -2.92 -12.71 -3.37
N LEU A 153 -3.34 -12.44 -2.13
CA LEU A 153 -3.83 -13.47 -1.21
C LEU A 153 -5.13 -14.12 -1.70
N ASP A 154 -6.08 -13.32 -2.19
CA ASP A 154 -7.35 -13.82 -2.73
C ASP A 154 -7.19 -14.77 -3.92
N ASN A 155 -6.10 -14.62 -4.68
CA ASN A 155 -5.87 -15.37 -5.91
C ASN A 155 -4.71 -16.36 -5.81
N ASN A 156 -4.20 -16.64 -4.61
CA ASN A 156 -3.05 -17.52 -4.37
C ASN A 156 -1.80 -17.11 -5.17
N ILE A 157 -1.63 -15.81 -5.36
CA ILE A 157 -0.46 -15.22 -6.00
C ILE A 157 0.56 -14.86 -4.91
N ILE A 158 1.83 -15.14 -5.16
CA ILE A 158 2.91 -14.75 -4.25
C ILE A 158 2.87 -13.24 -3.99
N PRO A 159 2.90 -12.78 -2.73
CA PRO A 159 2.83 -11.36 -2.41
C PRO A 159 3.88 -10.50 -3.13
N ILE A 160 3.45 -9.32 -3.54
CA ILE A 160 4.32 -8.30 -4.14
C ILE A 160 4.64 -7.27 -3.07
N ILE A 161 5.91 -7.23 -2.64
CA ILE A 161 6.37 -6.29 -1.61
C ILE A 161 7.28 -5.25 -2.25
N ILE A 162 6.83 -4.01 -2.27
CA ILE A 162 7.57 -2.88 -2.84
C ILE A 162 8.61 -2.40 -1.82
N ARG A 163 9.88 -2.70 -2.08
CA ARG A 163 11.00 -2.36 -1.20
C ARG A 163 11.51 -0.94 -1.46
N ASP A 164 12.05 -0.32 -0.43
CA ASP A 164 12.60 1.04 -0.51
C ASP A 164 13.81 1.13 -1.46
N ASP A 165 14.67 0.12 -1.49
CA ASP A 165 15.84 0.03 -2.38
C ASP A 165 15.49 0.20 -3.86
N ASN A 166 14.31 -0.28 -4.27
CA ASN A 166 13.83 -0.24 -5.65
C ASN A 166 12.73 0.80 -5.91
N LYS A 167 12.49 1.68 -4.96
CA LYS A 167 11.42 2.69 -4.99
C LYS A 167 11.47 3.61 -6.21
N ALA A 168 12.68 3.98 -6.66
CA ALA A 168 12.83 4.80 -7.86
C ALA A 168 12.38 4.08 -9.14
N GLU A 169 12.60 2.77 -9.24
CA GLU A 169 12.13 1.95 -10.36
C GLU A 169 10.60 1.80 -10.33
N TYR A 170 10.04 1.59 -9.14
CA TYR A 170 8.59 1.54 -8.94
C TYR A 170 7.91 2.81 -9.43
N TYR A 171 8.35 3.98 -8.97
CA TYR A 171 7.73 5.24 -9.38
C TYR A 171 7.87 5.53 -10.88
N ARG A 172 9.01 5.21 -11.50
CA ARG A 172 9.15 5.33 -12.96
C ARG A 172 8.20 4.41 -13.71
N SER A 173 8.02 3.17 -13.24
CA SER A 173 7.12 2.19 -13.85
C SER A 173 5.65 2.58 -13.69
N LEU A 174 5.29 3.10 -12.53
CA LEU A 174 3.95 3.60 -12.23
C LEU A 174 3.62 4.84 -13.08
N ASN A 175 4.53 5.80 -13.15
CA ASN A 175 4.38 7.02 -13.97
C ASN A 175 4.16 6.66 -15.45
N LYS A 176 4.94 5.72 -15.99
CA LYS A 176 4.75 5.24 -17.37
C LYS A 176 3.37 4.60 -17.56
N ALA A 177 2.92 3.80 -16.62
CA ALA A 177 1.60 3.18 -16.67
C ALA A 177 0.47 4.23 -16.67
N GLN A 178 0.61 5.27 -15.85
CA GLN A 178 -0.39 6.34 -15.72
C GLN A 178 -0.45 7.28 -16.93
N HIS A 179 0.68 7.58 -17.58
CA HIS A 179 0.72 8.50 -18.73
C HIS A 179 0.44 7.81 -20.08
N ALA A 180 0.92 6.58 -20.26
CA ALA A 180 0.89 5.89 -21.53
C ALA A 180 -0.06 4.69 -21.60
N ASN A 181 -0.73 4.34 -20.50
CA ASN A 181 -1.48 3.08 -20.36
C ASN A 181 -0.62 1.84 -20.67
N ASP A 182 0.71 1.94 -20.49
CA ASP A 182 1.66 0.86 -20.68
C ASP A 182 2.09 0.28 -19.34
N TYR A 183 1.44 -0.80 -18.93
CA TYR A 183 1.67 -1.47 -17.66
C TYR A 183 2.87 -2.42 -17.68
N SER A 184 3.48 -2.67 -18.83
CA SER A 184 4.53 -3.69 -19.02
C SER A 184 5.74 -3.52 -18.09
N SER A 185 6.15 -2.28 -17.83
CA SER A 185 7.26 -1.99 -16.91
C SER A 185 6.88 -2.25 -15.46
N LEU A 186 5.65 -1.94 -15.07
CA LEU A 186 5.14 -2.18 -13.71
C LEU A 186 4.97 -3.67 -13.44
N VAL A 187 4.48 -4.43 -14.42
CA VAL A 187 4.39 -5.90 -14.36
C VAL A 187 5.77 -6.53 -14.15
N LYS A 188 6.77 -6.12 -14.94
CA LYS A 188 8.15 -6.61 -14.78
C LYS A 188 8.73 -6.27 -13.42
N TYR A 189 8.43 -5.07 -12.91
CA TYR A 189 8.83 -4.67 -11.57
C TYR A 189 8.18 -5.56 -10.50
N PHE A 190 6.88 -5.83 -10.58
CA PHE A 190 6.17 -6.70 -9.66
C PHE A 190 6.73 -8.13 -9.67
N GLN A 191 6.98 -8.69 -10.85
CA GLN A 191 7.61 -10.03 -11.00
C GLN A 191 9.02 -10.08 -10.38
N LYS A 192 9.79 -9.01 -10.52
CA LYS A 192 11.13 -8.89 -9.91
C LYS A 192 11.04 -8.87 -8.38
N GLU A 193 10.09 -8.13 -7.81
CA GLU A 193 9.89 -8.08 -6.35
C GLU A 193 9.37 -9.42 -5.79
N GLN A 194 8.47 -10.11 -6.51
CA GLN A 194 8.06 -11.47 -6.13
C GLN A 194 9.23 -12.45 -6.12
N LYS A 195 10.05 -12.42 -7.17
CA LYS A 195 11.25 -13.28 -7.22
C LYS A 195 12.19 -13.02 -6.05
N TYR A 196 12.43 -11.75 -5.74
CA TYR A 196 13.26 -11.38 -4.58
C TYR A 196 12.65 -11.92 -3.27
N TYR A 197 11.35 -11.81 -3.10
CA TYR A 197 10.64 -12.31 -1.92
C TYR A 197 10.82 -13.83 -1.76
N VAL A 198 10.59 -14.60 -2.83
CA VAL A 198 10.79 -16.06 -2.85
C VAL A 198 12.23 -16.42 -2.50
N ASP A 199 13.19 -15.84 -3.23
CA ASP A 199 14.63 -16.14 -3.06
C ASP A 199 15.10 -15.86 -1.62
N ASN A 200 14.54 -14.87 -0.93
CA ASN A 200 14.92 -14.57 0.46
C ASN A 200 14.15 -15.41 1.48
N THR A 201 12.89 -15.73 1.23
CA THR A 201 12.12 -16.62 2.09
C THR A 201 12.73 -18.02 2.13
N GLU A 202 13.14 -18.55 0.99
CA GLU A 202 13.86 -19.83 0.92
C GLU A 202 15.16 -19.81 1.75
N LYS A 203 15.97 -18.77 1.63
CA LYS A 203 17.20 -18.63 2.44
C LYS A 203 16.91 -18.59 3.94
N MET A 204 15.86 -17.91 4.37
CA MET A 204 15.47 -17.87 5.78
C MET A 204 15.03 -19.25 6.27
N LEU A 205 14.25 -19.99 5.48
CA LEU A 205 13.82 -21.34 5.82
C LEU A 205 15.02 -22.29 5.97
N PHE A 206 15.97 -22.28 5.04
CA PHE A 206 17.19 -23.07 5.14
C PHE A 206 18.03 -22.73 6.38
N ALA A 207 18.19 -21.44 6.68
CA ALA A 207 18.92 -21.00 7.86
C ALA A 207 18.24 -21.47 9.17
N TYR A 208 16.90 -21.46 9.21
CA TYR A 208 16.14 -21.94 10.35
C TYR A 208 16.30 -23.46 10.56
N GLU A 209 16.22 -24.26 9.48
CA GLU A 209 16.42 -25.72 9.53
C GLU A 209 17.84 -26.11 9.95
N GLU A 210 18.86 -25.28 9.68
CA GLU A 210 20.23 -25.50 10.16
C GLU A 210 20.39 -25.18 11.65
N LEU A 211 19.61 -24.30 12.21
CA LEU A 211 19.64 -23.97 13.64
C LEU A 211 18.93 -25.01 14.51
N GLU A 212 18.04 -25.82 13.93
CA GLU A 212 17.32 -26.90 14.63
C GLU A 212 18.10 -28.26 14.61
N LYS A 213 19.22 -28.32 13.93
CA LYS A 213 20.11 -29.53 13.86
C LYS A 213 21.24 -29.44 14.86
#